data_d178135511370ac28d854403f18bf4aa
#
_entry.id   d178135511370ac28d854403f18bf4aa
#
_cell.length_a   1.000
_cell.length_b   1.000
_cell.length_c   1.000
_cell.angle_alpha   90.00
_cell.angle_beta   90.00
_cell.angle_gamma   90.00
#
_symmetry.space_group_name_H-M   'P 1'
#
loop_
_entity.id
_entity.type
_entity.pdbx_description
1 polymer ?
#
loop_
_entity_poly.entity_id
_entity_poly.type
_entity_poly.pdbx_seq_one_letter_code
_entity_poly.pdbx_strand_id
1 'polypeptide(L)'
;MIAVSSLSRRISICALAFAMNSPCRAQVATDHSSQENATHVVEAWPDPLITHTGKAIQSASEFNAIRRSELLHDFEENVFGRTPKQHVSESMDVDSVDDHAFSGTAIRKQITITVGSTAFHRKLHLLMYLPAHRTGAVPVFVGLNFNGNQSVTTDPGVELTDVWMPDPEVSSVPLAKELKGHFHGKPAETSRGADASQWPVAEILEAGYGVATLYAGDIEPDFASGIAYGIRPLFFNKGQSLPAADDWGAIGAWAWGMSRAVDYLVSDPAIDAHAIIAIGHSRFGKTALWAAAQDLRFAIVISNESGQGGASLSHREAAESIAHLNIAFPYWFCANYHRFTGRTEELPVDGHLLLALIAPRPLFVASAYDDPFSDPEGEFLSAKAASSVYRLFGKNGLPADANYEVNKPEGKTLRYFVRPGGHDIQLSDWQRYIQFVDENRPGRSD
;
A
#
# COMPACT_ATOMS: atom_id res chain seq x y z
N MET A 1 -64.11 19.18 13.62
CA MET A 1 -64.75 18.70 12.38
C MET A 1 -64.14 19.42 11.21
N ILE A 2 -63.32 18.73 10.45
CA ILE A 2 -63.17 18.78 9.00
C ILE A 2 -62.06 17.73 8.70
N ALA A 3 -62.48 16.67 8.01
CA ALA A 3 -61.62 15.58 7.55
C ALA A 3 -60.91 16.02 6.26
N VAL A 4 -59.64 15.62 6.12
CA VAL A 4 -58.92 15.66 4.84
C VAL A 4 -58.43 14.25 4.51
N SER A 5 -58.93 13.74 3.41
CA SER A 5 -58.74 12.41 2.88
C SER A 5 -57.35 12.21 2.29
N SER A 6 -56.75 11.07 2.59
CA SER A 6 -55.54 10.54 1.99
C SER A 6 -55.80 9.99 0.57
N LEU A 7 -55.05 10.43 -0.41
CA LEU A 7 -55.04 9.86 -1.76
C LEU A 7 -53.73 9.09 -1.97
N SER A 8 -53.78 7.78 -1.81
CA SER A 8 -52.67 6.85 -2.14
C SER A 8 -52.65 6.60 -3.64
N ARG A 9 -51.57 7.01 -4.33
CA ARG A 9 -51.27 6.56 -5.69
C ARG A 9 -50.42 5.31 -5.65
N ARG A 10 -50.99 4.19 -6.08
CA ARG A 10 -50.26 2.95 -6.37
C ARG A 10 -49.62 3.09 -7.75
N ILE A 11 -48.30 2.91 -7.81
CA ILE A 11 -47.57 2.72 -9.06
C ILE A 11 -47.41 1.23 -9.26
N SER A 12 -48.03 0.70 -10.32
CA SER A 12 -47.83 -0.70 -10.77
C SER A 12 -46.54 -0.82 -11.54
N ILE A 13 -45.67 -1.72 -11.09
CA ILE A 13 -44.48 -2.16 -11.83
C ILE A 13 -44.87 -3.39 -12.65
N CYS A 14 -44.89 -3.24 -13.97
CA CYS A 14 -45.01 -4.36 -14.89
C CYS A 14 -43.71 -5.18 -14.94
N ALA A 15 -43.78 -6.42 -14.46
CA ALA A 15 -42.74 -7.43 -14.67
C ALA A 15 -42.92 -8.04 -16.08
N LEU A 16 -41.91 -7.91 -16.95
CA LEU A 16 -41.83 -8.67 -18.18
C LEU A 16 -41.05 -9.96 -17.91
N ALA A 17 -41.77 -11.08 -17.96
CA ALA A 17 -41.15 -12.41 -17.97
C ALA A 17 -40.75 -12.78 -19.41
N PHE A 18 -39.50 -13.08 -19.64
CA PHE A 18 -39.03 -13.73 -20.87
C PHE A 18 -38.92 -15.24 -20.65
N ALA A 19 -39.71 -15.97 -21.43
CA ALA A 19 -39.70 -17.44 -21.43
C ALA A 19 -38.51 -17.99 -22.21
N MET A 20 -37.85 -18.98 -21.62
CA MET A 20 -36.82 -19.79 -22.26
C MET A 20 -37.46 -20.81 -23.21
N ASN A 21 -36.90 -20.94 -24.41
CA ASN A 21 -37.02 -22.15 -25.21
C ASN A 21 -35.65 -22.52 -25.77
N SER A 22 -35.17 -23.73 -25.43
CA SER A 22 -34.04 -24.46 -26.01
C SER A 22 -34.53 -25.36 -27.13
N PRO A 23 -33.64 -26.14 -27.84
CA PRO A 23 -32.29 -25.95 -28.33
C PRO A 23 -32.15 -26.20 -29.82
N CYS A 24 -31.13 -25.65 -30.45
CA CYS A 24 -30.67 -26.12 -31.73
C CYS A 24 -29.18 -26.50 -31.66
N ARG A 25 -28.89 -27.80 -31.70
CA ARG A 25 -27.55 -28.34 -31.89
C ARG A 25 -27.11 -28.13 -33.32
N ALA A 26 -26.09 -27.35 -33.55
CA ALA A 26 -25.31 -27.38 -34.77
C ALA A 26 -23.88 -27.83 -34.43
N GLN A 27 -23.51 -28.99 -34.95
CA GLN A 27 -22.12 -29.45 -35.02
C GLN A 27 -21.35 -28.50 -35.94
N VAL A 28 -20.33 -27.85 -35.45
CA VAL A 28 -19.33 -27.19 -36.28
C VAL A 28 -18.03 -27.95 -36.14
N ALA A 29 -17.51 -28.38 -37.28
CA ALA A 29 -16.26 -29.08 -37.43
C ALA A 29 -15.08 -28.22 -36.96
N THR A 30 -14.17 -28.83 -36.22
CA THR A 30 -12.88 -28.28 -35.85
C THR A 30 -11.99 -28.21 -37.09
N ASP A 31 -11.71 -27.00 -37.54
CA ASP A 31 -10.61 -26.74 -38.46
C ASP A 31 -9.46 -26.14 -37.69
N HIS A 32 -8.42 -26.95 -37.46
CA HIS A 32 -7.16 -26.55 -36.84
C HIS A 32 -6.22 -26.08 -37.94
N SER A 33 -6.24 -24.80 -38.27
CA SER A 33 -5.07 -24.13 -38.87
C SER A 33 -5.31 -22.63 -39.06
N SER A 34 -4.99 -21.84 -38.03
CA SER A 34 -4.48 -20.48 -38.21
C SER A 34 -3.73 -20.09 -36.92
N GLN A 35 -2.41 -20.31 -36.93
CA GLN A 35 -1.51 -19.56 -36.09
C GLN A 35 -1.65 -18.08 -36.47
N GLU A 36 -2.56 -17.36 -35.85
CA GLU A 36 -2.51 -15.91 -35.85
C GLU A 36 -1.26 -15.51 -35.01
N ASN A 37 -0.26 -15.01 -35.72
CA ASN A 37 0.80 -14.20 -35.15
C ASN A 37 0.14 -13.03 -34.43
N ALA A 38 -0.12 -13.18 -33.14
CA ALA A 38 -0.34 -12.06 -32.25
C ALA A 38 0.97 -11.26 -32.28
N THR A 39 1.02 -10.24 -33.11
CA THR A 39 1.98 -9.16 -32.96
C THR A 39 1.71 -8.57 -31.59
N HIS A 40 2.50 -9.00 -30.60
CA HIS A 40 2.62 -8.26 -29.34
C HIS A 40 3.03 -6.84 -29.73
N VAL A 41 2.09 -5.92 -29.73
CA VAL A 41 2.40 -4.50 -29.63
C VAL A 41 3.16 -4.37 -28.33
N VAL A 42 4.47 -4.26 -28.41
CA VAL A 42 5.30 -3.89 -27.26
C VAL A 42 4.88 -2.47 -26.95
N GLU A 43 3.96 -2.31 -26.01
CA GLU A 43 3.66 -1.00 -25.44
C GLU A 43 4.98 -0.45 -24.90
N ALA A 44 5.44 0.64 -25.47
CA ALA A 44 6.72 1.24 -25.14
C ALA A 44 6.57 2.00 -23.82
N TRP A 45 6.72 1.29 -22.70
CA TRP A 45 6.79 1.91 -21.38
C TRP A 45 8.03 2.80 -21.25
N PRO A 46 8.00 3.88 -20.45
CA PRO A 46 9.17 4.72 -20.23
C PRO A 46 10.35 3.89 -19.71
N ASP A 47 11.49 3.98 -20.37
CA ASP A 47 12.70 3.25 -19.97
C ASP A 47 13.27 3.83 -18.65
N PRO A 48 13.42 3.04 -17.58
CA PRO A 48 13.97 3.51 -16.32
C PRO A 48 15.43 3.99 -16.42
N LEU A 49 16.15 3.60 -17.48
CA LEU A 49 17.55 3.95 -17.70
C LEU A 49 17.76 5.09 -18.74
N ILE A 50 16.69 5.74 -19.14
CA ILE A 50 16.76 6.93 -20.02
C ILE A 50 16.32 8.17 -19.24
N THR A 51 17.16 9.21 -19.24
CA THR A 51 16.86 10.51 -18.62
C THR A 51 15.84 11.32 -19.43
N HIS A 52 15.30 12.40 -18.85
CA HIS A 52 14.43 13.35 -19.56
C HIS A 52 15.08 13.95 -20.81
N THR A 53 16.42 14.04 -20.84
CA THR A 53 17.16 14.56 -22.02
C THR A 53 17.47 13.48 -23.06
N GLY A 54 16.98 12.26 -22.87
CA GLY A 54 17.25 11.12 -23.75
C GLY A 54 18.61 10.45 -23.55
N LYS A 55 19.38 10.86 -22.50
CA LYS A 55 20.68 10.24 -22.20
C LYS A 55 20.48 8.88 -21.51
N ALA A 56 21.16 7.84 -22.01
CA ALA A 56 21.19 6.53 -21.35
C ALA A 56 22.06 6.57 -20.08
N ILE A 57 21.54 5.98 -19.01
CA ILE A 57 22.23 5.76 -17.73
C ILE A 57 23.05 4.49 -17.83
N GLN A 58 24.34 4.61 -17.54
CA GLN A 58 25.33 3.52 -17.72
C GLN A 58 25.85 2.94 -16.39
N SER A 59 25.57 3.60 -15.26
CA SER A 59 26.08 3.18 -13.95
C SER A 59 25.12 3.49 -12.81
N ALA A 60 25.26 2.74 -11.71
CA ALA A 60 24.53 2.99 -10.46
C ALA A 60 24.77 4.42 -9.93
N SER A 61 25.99 4.95 -10.08
CA SER A 61 26.30 6.33 -9.69
C SER A 61 25.53 7.34 -10.50
N GLU A 62 25.45 7.18 -11.84
CA GLU A 62 24.63 8.08 -12.69
C GLU A 62 23.15 7.96 -12.37
N PHE A 63 22.65 6.73 -12.11
CA PHE A 63 21.25 6.54 -11.71
C PHE A 63 20.94 7.34 -10.44
N ASN A 64 21.77 7.19 -9.40
CA ASN A 64 21.57 7.92 -8.14
C ASN A 64 21.73 9.43 -8.29
N ALA A 65 22.67 9.89 -9.11
CA ALA A 65 22.96 11.32 -9.26
C ALA A 65 21.95 12.06 -10.14
N ILE A 66 21.32 11.38 -11.11
CA ILE A 66 20.46 12.01 -12.12
C ILE A 66 19.08 11.40 -12.14
N ARG A 67 18.97 10.14 -12.56
CA ARG A 67 17.67 9.53 -12.90
C ARG A 67 16.76 9.37 -11.71
N ARG A 68 17.30 8.99 -10.55
CA ARG A 68 16.53 8.87 -9.32
C ARG A 68 15.82 10.17 -8.95
N SER A 69 16.49 11.32 -9.07
CA SER A 69 15.88 12.61 -8.75
C SER A 69 14.83 13.04 -9.78
N GLU A 70 15.03 12.72 -11.07
CA GLU A 70 14.01 12.92 -12.11
C GLU A 70 12.75 12.11 -11.79
N LEU A 71 12.90 10.81 -11.52
CA LEU A 71 11.78 9.93 -11.21
C LEU A 71 11.01 10.34 -9.95
N LEU A 72 11.73 10.70 -8.87
CA LEU A 72 11.09 11.21 -7.65
C LEU A 72 10.27 12.46 -7.95
N HIS A 73 10.84 13.41 -8.72
CA HIS A 73 10.16 14.63 -9.12
C HIS A 73 8.90 14.35 -9.94
N ASP A 74 8.98 13.42 -10.91
CA ASP A 74 7.85 13.06 -11.76
C ASP A 74 6.70 12.43 -10.94
N PHE A 75 7.02 11.55 -10.00
CA PHE A 75 6.02 10.98 -9.09
C PHE A 75 5.43 12.02 -8.13
N GLU A 76 6.25 12.93 -7.60
CA GLU A 76 5.80 14.05 -6.76
C GLU A 76 4.88 15.00 -7.53
N GLU A 77 5.21 15.32 -8.77
CA GLU A 77 4.42 16.28 -9.54
C GLU A 77 3.12 15.67 -10.06
N ASN A 78 3.15 14.40 -10.49
CA ASN A 78 2.07 13.83 -11.31
C ASN A 78 1.23 12.78 -10.61
N VAL A 79 1.70 12.16 -9.51
CA VAL A 79 1.03 11.01 -8.88
C VAL A 79 0.75 11.27 -7.40
N PHE A 80 1.77 11.24 -6.55
CA PHE A 80 1.56 11.25 -5.10
C PHE A 80 1.47 12.65 -4.50
N GLY A 81 1.97 13.65 -5.21
CA GLY A 81 2.15 15.01 -4.74
C GLY A 81 3.42 15.19 -3.92
N ARG A 82 3.84 16.44 -3.75
CA ARG A 82 5.08 16.81 -3.07
C ARG A 82 4.93 16.68 -1.57
N THR A 83 5.77 15.88 -0.94
CA THR A 83 5.87 15.84 0.52
C THR A 83 6.39 17.20 1.03
N PRO A 84 5.70 17.85 2.01
CA PRO A 84 6.13 19.14 2.52
C PRO A 84 7.54 19.09 3.11
N LYS A 85 8.35 20.10 2.78
CA LYS A 85 9.68 20.32 3.38
C LYS A 85 9.62 21.16 4.65
N GLN A 86 8.45 21.72 4.95
CA GLN A 86 8.20 22.51 6.14
C GLN A 86 8.35 21.63 7.39
N HIS A 87 9.15 22.08 8.34
CA HIS A 87 9.27 21.41 9.63
C HIS A 87 8.05 21.74 10.51
N VAL A 88 7.36 20.73 10.97
CA VAL A 88 6.30 20.85 11.97
C VAL A 88 6.84 20.23 13.26
N SER A 89 6.48 20.80 14.42
CA SER A 89 6.91 20.27 15.72
C SER A 89 6.42 18.85 15.90
N GLU A 90 7.28 17.98 16.41
CA GLU A 90 6.98 16.58 16.70
C GLU A 90 7.46 16.21 18.10
N SER A 91 6.68 15.41 18.83
CA SER A 91 7.10 14.73 20.04
C SER A 91 6.66 13.27 20.00
N MET A 92 7.38 12.42 20.73
CA MET A 92 7.13 10.98 20.82
C MET A 92 7.12 10.58 22.27
N ASP A 93 5.98 10.08 22.73
CA ASP A 93 5.77 9.67 24.11
C ASP A 93 5.43 8.18 24.15
N VAL A 94 6.13 7.42 25.01
CA VAL A 94 5.79 6.02 25.26
C VAL A 94 4.65 5.98 26.28
N ASP A 95 3.45 5.66 25.83
CA ASP A 95 2.25 5.67 26.67
C ASP A 95 2.20 4.46 27.59
N SER A 96 2.59 3.28 27.07
CA SER A 96 2.62 2.04 27.85
C SER A 96 3.66 1.05 27.33
N VAL A 97 4.19 0.26 28.28
CA VAL A 97 5.03 -0.91 28.01
C VAL A 97 4.48 -2.08 28.81
N ASP A 98 4.25 -3.20 28.16
CA ASP A 98 3.89 -4.45 28.80
C ASP A 98 4.86 -5.54 28.33
N ASP A 99 5.71 -6.00 29.25
CA ASP A 99 6.74 -7.01 28.99
C ASP A 99 6.22 -8.45 29.18
N HIS A 100 4.92 -8.59 29.44
CA HIS A 100 4.23 -9.87 29.59
C HIS A 100 3.13 -10.11 28.55
N ALA A 101 3.07 -9.32 27.49
CA ALA A 101 2.11 -9.52 26.40
C ALA A 101 2.24 -10.93 25.80
N PHE A 102 1.14 -11.44 25.21
CA PHE A 102 1.08 -12.80 24.66
C PHE A 102 1.59 -13.88 25.64
N SER A 103 1.14 -13.79 26.91
CA SER A 103 1.54 -14.71 27.99
C SER A 103 3.05 -14.72 28.26
N GLY A 104 3.71 -13.58 28.10
CA GLY A 104 5.15 -13.38 28.36
C GLY A 104 6.06 -13.72 27.20
N THR A 105 5.53 -14.00 26.00
CA THR A 105 6.34 -14.23 24.80
C THR A 105 6.65 -12.95 24.02
N ALA A 106 5.96 -11.85 24.33
CA ALA A 106 6.12 -10.55 23.67
C ALA A 106 6.25 -9.38 24.64
N ILE A 107 6.92 -8.33 24.17
CA ILE A 107 6.89 -6.99 24.77
C ILE A 107 6.01 -6.12 23.88
N ARG A 108 4.90 -5.58 24.42
CA ARG A 108 4.07 -4.59 23.73
C ARG A 108 4.49 -3.20 24.14
N LYS A 109 4.64 -2.29 23.17
CA LYS A 109 4.78 -0.86 23.40
C LYS A 109 3.70 -0.11 22.63
N GLN A 110 3.11 0.90 23.25
CA GLN A 110 2.20 1.84 22.61
C GLN A 110 2.82 3.23 22.71
N ILE A 111 2.90 3.92 21.60
CA ILE A 111 3.62 5.19 21.48
C ILE A 111 2.71 6.20 20.78
N THR A 112 2.57 7.39 21.36
CA THR A 112 1.93 8.53 20.71
C THR A 112 2.97 9.42 20.06
N ILE A 113 2.85 9.59 18.75
CA ILE A 113 3.61 10.58 17.97
C ILE A 113 2.70 11.79 17.78
N THR A 114 3.00 12.89 18.44
CA THR A 114 2.24 14.14 18.32
C THR A 114 2.90 15.05 17.28
N VAL A 115 2.12 15.46 16.27
CA VAL A 115 2.56 16.32 15.17
C VAL A 115 1.79 17.62 15.21
N GLY A 116 2.47 18.75 15.26
CA GLY A 116 1.87 20.08 15.30
C GLY A 116 2.19 20.89 16.54
N SER A 117 1.46 21.99 16.73
CA SER A 117 1.60 22.87 17.90
C SER A 117 0.62 22.49 19.00
N THR A 118 0.80 23.04 20.19
CA THR A 118 -0.18 22.88 21.30
C THR A 118 -1.61 23.32 20.94
N ALA A 119 -1.74 24.29 20.03
CA ALA A 119 -3.05 24.80 19.61
C ALA A 119 -3.69 23.97 18.49
N PHE A 120 -2.89 23.35 17.62
CA PHE A 120 -3.37 22.55 16.50
C PHE A 120 -2.38 21.41 16.21
N HIS A 121 -2.78 20.19 16.52
CA HIS A 121 -1.96 18.99 16.39
C HIS A 121 -2.80 17.78 15.98
N ARG A 122 -2.10 16.72 15.58
CA ARG A 122 -2.62 15.37 15.37
C ARG A 122 -1.76 14.37 16.15
N LYS A 123 -2.38 13.27 16.54
CA LYS A 123 -1.73 12.16 17.21
C LYS A 123 -1.76 10.94 16.34
N LEU A 124 -0.62 10.30 16.15
CA LEU A 124 -0.45 9.04 15.48
C LEU A 124 -0.09 8.01 16.52
N HIS A 125 -0.84 6.91 16.60
CA HIS A 125 -0.62 5.87 17.62
C HIS A 125 0.12 4.71 17.00
N LEU A 126 1.36 4.51 17.40
CA LEU A 126 2.21 3.40 16.98
C LEU A 126 2.05 2.26 17.99
N LEU A 127 1.57 1.11 17.51
CA LEU A 127 1.58 -0.15 18.27
C LEU A 127 2.79 -0.97 17.82
N MET A 128 3.55 -1.47 18.77
CA MET A 128 4.72 -2.30 18.49
C MET A 128 4.76 -3.53 19.40
N TYR A 129 5.09 -4.67 18.81
CA TYR A 129 5.41 -5.89 19.51
C TYR A 129 6.83 -6.33 19.18
N LEU A 130 7.57 -6.77 20.20
CA LEU A 130 8.92 -7.32 20.11
C LEU A 130 8.96 -8.69 20.77
N PRO A 131 9.78 -9.65 20.28
CA PRO A 131 10.01 -10.90 20.99
C PRO A 131 10.57 -10.64 22.40
N ALA A 132 9.98 -11.25 23.44
CA ALA A 132 10.47 -11.09 24.81
C ALA A 132 11.86 -11.73 25.00
N HIS A 133 12.13 -12.86 24.36
CA HIS A 133 13.37 -13.63 24.46
C HIS A 133 14.33 -13.32 23.31
N ARG A 134 14.70 -12.03 23.15
CA ARG A 134 15.68 -11.60 22.15
C ARG A 134 17.09 -11.54 22.74
N THR A 135 18.11 -11.80 21.93
CA THR A 135 19.52 -11.72 22.31
C THR A 135 20.17 -10.39 21.89
N GLY A 136 19.40 -9.46 21.33
CA GLY A 136 19.90 -8.16 20.84
C GLY A 136 18.80 -7.34 20.21
N ALA A 137 19.18 -6.35 19.42
CA ALA A 137 18.26 -5.59 18.58
C ALA A 137 17.67 -6.51 17.47
N VAL A 138 16.37 -6.36 17.19
CA VAL A 138 15.66 -7.20 16.24
C VAL A 138 15.22 -6.41 15.00
N PRO A 139 15.17 -7.04 13.82
CA PRO A 139 14.55 -6.44 12.66
C PRO A 139 13.04 -6.28 12.90
N VAL A 140 12.44 -5.26 12.29
CA VAL A 140 11.01 -4.94 12.50
C VAL A 140 10.28 -4.73 11.18
N PHE A 141 9.12 -5.39 11.02
CA PHE A 141 8.15 -5.05 9.99
C PHE A 141 7.34 -3.83 10.44
N VAL A 142 7.18 -2.85 9.57
CA VAL A 142 6.35 -1.68 9.83
C VAL A 142 5.40 -1.42 8.67
N GLY A 143 4.12 -1.24 8.98
CA GLY A 143 3.08 -0.98 8.00
C GLY A 143 1.86 -0.27 8.60
N LEU A 144 0.92 0.09 7.73
CA LEU A 144 -0.33 0.70 8.15
C LEU A 144 -1.44 -0.34 8.22
N ASN A 145 -2.33 -0.20 9.20
CA ASN A 145 -3.54 -1.00 9.30
C ASN A 145 -4.78 -0.19 8.90
N PHE A 146 -5.85 -0.92 8.51
CA PHE A 146 -7.08 -0.35 7.97
C PHE A 146 -8.07 0.11 9.04
N ASN A 147 -8.08 -0.57 10.21
CA ASN A 147 -9.22 -0.53 11.11
C ASN A 147 -8.83 -0.19 12.56
N GLY A 148 -7.64 0.41 12.75
CA GLY A 148 -7.13 0.78 14.06
C GLY A 148 -6.27 -0.31 14.69
N ASN A 149 -5.39 0.08 15.60
CA ASN A 149 -4.41 -0.82 16.21
C ASN A 149 -5.05 -2.00 16.96
N GLN A 150 -6.24 -1.81 17.54
CA GLN A 150 -6.98 -2.88 18.20
C GLN A 150 -7.47 -3.98 17.25
N SER A 151 -7.57 -3.69 15.93
CA SER A 151 -8.04 -4.69 14.97
C SER A 151 -6.99 -5.74 14.63
N VAL A 152 -5.71 -5.43 14.77
CA VAL A 152 -4.61 -6.31 14.34
C VAL A 152 -4.36 -7.49 15.28
N THR A 153 -4.91 -7.45 16.48
CA THR A 153 -4.72 -8.52 17.48
C THR A 153 -5.88 -8.57 18.47
N THR A 154 -6.08 -9.75 19.08
CA THR A 154 -7.06 -9.94 20.16
C THR A 154 -6.53 -9.52 21.53
N ASP A 155 -5.30 -8.99 21.64
CA ASP A 155 -4.70 -8.55 22.89
C ASP A 155 -5.54 -7.44 23.55
N PRO A 156 -6.15 -7.68 24.73
CA PRO A 156 -6.99 -6.69 25.40
C PRO A 156 -6.23 -5.46 25.90
N GLY A 157 -4.90 -5.54 25.99
CA GLY A 157 -4.06 -4.44 26.40
C GLY A 157 -3.78 -3.40 25.30
N VAL A 158 -4.20 -3.63 24.06
CA VAL A 158 -4.17 -2.59 23.02
C VAL A 158 -5.31 -1.62 23.24
N GLU A 159 -4.98 -0.35 23.31
CA GLU A 159 -5.97 0.71 23.55
C GLU A 159 -6.93 0.86 22.36
N LEU A 160 -8.20 1.09 22.66
CA LEU A 160 -9.15 1.60 21.69
C LEU A 160 -8.91 3.10 21.56
N THR A 161 -8.32 3.50 20.45
CA THR A 161 -8.03 4.92 20.23
C THR A 161 -9.33 5.69 19.89
N ASP A 162 -9.35 6.98 20.24
CA ASP A 162 -10.47 7.89 19.94
C ASP A 162 -10.35 8.44 18.51
N VAL A 163 -10.00 7.56 17.57
CA VAL A 163 -9.80 7.92 16.16
C VAL A 163 -11.11 7.96 15.40
N TRP A 164 -11.19 8.92 14.48
CA TRP A 164 -12.31 9.01 13.57
C TRP A 164 -12.25 7.89 12.54
N MET A 165 -13.36 7.16 12.40
CA MET A 165 -13.53 6.10 11.41
C MET A 165 -14.80 6.37 10.62
N PRO A 166 -14.82 6.10 9.30
CA PRO A 166 -16.01 6.29 8.50
C PRO A 166 -17.12 5.36 9.02
N ASP A 167 -18.33 5.90 9.14
CA ASP A 167 -19.49 5.04 9.32
C ASP A 167 -19.66 4.18 8.06
N PRO A 168 -19.78 2.84 8.18
CA PRO A 168 -19.95 1.94 7.05
C PRO A 168 -21.10 2.29 6.12
N GLU A 169 -22.16 2.96 6.65
CA GLU A 169 -23.30 3.40 5.87
C GLU A 169 -23.00 4.66 5.03
N VAL A 170 -22.04 5.46 5.43
CA VAL A 170 -21.67 6.72 4.77
C VAL A 170 -20.47 6.55 3.84
N SER A 171 -19.67 5.51 4.02
CA SER A 171 -18.52 5.24 3.18
C SER A 171 -18.96 4.80 1.79
N SER A 172 -18.44 5.48 0.76
CA SER A 172 -18.61 5.09 -0.64
C SER A 172 -17.79 3.84 -1.01
N VAL A 173 -16.91 3.38 -0.10
CA VAL A 173 -16.04 2.24 -0.33
C VAL A 173 -16.79 0.95 -0.03
N PRO A 174 -16.96 0.01 -0.99
CA PRO A 174 -17.62 -1.27 -0.76
C PRO A 174 -17.02 -2.06 0.40
N LEU A 175 -15.69 -1.96 0.60
CA LEU A 175 -14.96 -2.57 1.71
C LEU A 175 -15.41 -2.05 3.09
N ALA A 176 -15.90 -0.82 3.18
CA ALA A 176 -16.37 -0.28 4.45
C ALA A 176 -17.57 -1.03 5.03
N LYS A 177 -18.34 -1.74 4.19
CA LYS A 177 -19.42 -2.63 4.65
C LYS A 177 -18.90 -3.87 5.37
N GLU A 178 -17.64 -4.21 5.18
CA GLU A 178 -16.96 -5.34 5.82
C GLU A 178 -16.25 -4.93 7.12
N LEU A 179 -16.16 -3.62 7.42
CA LEU A 179 -15.56 -3.10 8.64
C LEU A 179 -16.40 -3.48 9.86
N LYS A 180 -16.09 -4.61 10.46
CA LYS A 180 -16.76 -5.09 11.66
C LYS A 180 -16.36 -4.23 12.86
N GLY A 181 -17.35 -3.76 13.62
CA GLY A 181 -17.11 -3.09 14.90
C GLY A 181 -16.92 -1.58 14.86
N HIS A 182 -17.29 -0.90 13.77
CA HIS A 182 -17.29 0.55 13.68
C HIS A 182 -18.70 1.09 13.91
N PHE A 183 -18.83 1.91 14.94
CA PHE A 183 -20.11 2.57 15.26
C PHE A 183 -19.89 4.07 15.36
N HIS A 184 -20.62 4.84 14.56
CA HIS A 184 -20.67 6.31 14.62
C HIS A 184 -19.27 6.95 14.62
N GLY A 185 -18.37 6.47 13.76
CA GLY A 185 -17.03 7.02 13.59
C GLY A 185 -16.04 6.65 14.70
N LYS A 186 -16.36 5.73 15.60
CA LYS A 186 -15.46 5.27 16.69
C LYS A 186 -15.26 3.76 16.66
N PRO A 187 -14.05 3.27 16.96
CA PRO A 187 -13.83 1.86 17.15
C PRO A 187 -14.58 1.34 18.39
N ALA A 188 -15.02 0.08 18.34
CA ALA A 188 -15.66 -0.60 19.46
C ALA A 188 -14.86 -1.85 19.84
N GLU A 189 -15.08 -2.40 21.05
CA GLU A 189 -14.45 -3.65 21.48
C GLU A 189 -14.71 -4.82 20.51
N THR A 190 -15.82 -4.80 19.80
CA THR A 190 -16.14 -5.79 18.76
C THR A 190 -15.22 -5.73 17.53
N SER A 191 -14.43 -4.66 17.35
CA SER A 191 -13.40 -4.54 16.31
C SER A 191 -12.07 -5.17 16.69
N ARG A 192 -11.89 -5.54 17.98
CA ARG A 192 -10.64 -6.12 18.46
C ARG A 192 -10.36 -7.45 17.77
N GLY A 193 -9.18 -7.56 17.15
CA GLY A 193 -8.76 -8.72 16.40
C GLY A 193 -9.49 -8.97 15.08
N ALA A 194 -10.26 -7.99 14.56
CA ALA A 194 -11.01 -8.17 13.31
C ALA A 194 -10.08 -8.44 12.11
N ASP A 195 -8.86 -7.90 12.13
CA ASP A 195 -7.85 -8.06 11.09
C ASP A 195 -6.68 -8.97 11.52
N ALA A 196 -6.83 -9.71 12.62
CA ALA A 196 -5.75 -10.56 13.18
C ALA A 196 -5.28 -11.66 12.19
N SER A 197 -6.11 -12.08 11.25
CA SER A 197 -5.72 -13.01 10.19
C SER A 197 -4.73 -12.40 9.20
N GLN A 198 -4.78 -11.08 9.02
CA GLN A 198 -3.87 -10.32 8.15
C GLN A 198 -2.57 -9.91 8.86
N TRP A 199 -2.57 -9.96 10.20
CA TRP A 199 -1.45 -9.60 11.06
C TRP A 199 -1.11 -10.75 12.03
N PRO A 200 -0.43 -11.82 11.56
CA PRO A 200 -0.08 -12.97 12.42
C PRO A 200 1.07 -12.60 13.36
N VAL A 201 0.76 -11.73 14.35
CA VAL A 201 1.75 -11.16 15.28
C VAL A 201 2.57 -12.23 15.98
N ALA A 202 1.92 -13.31 16.44
CA ALA A 202 2.60 -14.37 17.16
C ALA A 202 3.66 -15.08 16.28
N GLU A 203 3.32 -15.39 15.04
CA GLU A 203 4.21 -16.05 14.08
C GLU A 203 5.38 -15.16 13.69
N ILE A 204 5.15 -13.85 13.53
CA ILE A 204 6.21 -12.87 13.24
C ILE A 204 7.21 -12.80 14.40
N LEU A 205 6.71 -12.77 15.64
CA LEU A 205 7.53 -12.76 16.85
C LEU A 205 8.30 -14.07 17.03
N GLU A 206 7.68 -15.23 16.78
CA GLU A 206 8.31 -16.55 16.85
C GLU A 206 9.47 -16.65 15.84
N ALA A 207 9.34 -16.03 14.67
CA ALA A 207 10.41 -15.93 13.68
C ALA A 207 11.55 -14.98 14.07
N GLY A 208 11.45 -14.29 15.21
CA GLY A 208 12.47 -13.39 15.74
C GLY A 208 12.39 -11.97 15.23
N TYR A 209 11.28 -11.57 14.64
CA TYR A 209 11.01 -10.23 14.13
C TYR A 209 10.09 -9.45 15.08
N GLY A 210 10.30 -8.12 15.15
CA GLY A 210 9.30 -7.22 15.68
C GLY A 210 8.25 -6.89 14.62
N VAL A 211 7.10 -6.40 15.07
CA VAL A 211 6.06 -5.84 14.21
C VAL A 211 5.57 -4.52 14.79
N ALA A 212 5.45 -3.51 13.93
CA ALA A 212 4.98 -2.19 14.27
C ALA A 212 3.88 -1.76 13.29
N THR A 213 2.84 -1.12 13.78
CA THR A 213 1.75 -0.66 12.92
C THR A 213 1.13 0.64 13.44
N LEU A 214 0.67 1.47 12.48
CA LEU A 214 -0.13 2.65 12.76
C LEU A 214 -1.47 2.51 12.04
N TYR A 215 -2.50 3.08 12.64
CA TYR A 215 -3.76 3.24 11.95
C TYR A 215 -3.64 4.35 10.89
N ALA A 216 -3.98 4.05 9.64
CA ALA A 216 -3.93 5.03 8.56
C ALA A 216 -4.83 6.24 8.82
N GLY A 217 -5.96 6.03 9.51
CA GLY A 217 -6.90 7.09 9.87
C GLY A 217 -6.38 8.10 10.87
N ASP A 218 -5.36 7.78 11.67
CA ASP A 218 -4.66 8.74 12.53
C ASP A 218 -3.90 9.76 11.70
N ILE A 219 -3.34 9.31 10.57
CA ILE A 219 -2.57 10.15 9.65
C ILE A 219 -3.54 10.94 8.77
N GLU A 220 -4.40 10.24 8.09
CA GLU A 220 -5.53 10.81 7.34
C GLU A 220 -6.61 9.75 7.12
N PRO A 221 -7.87 9.98 7.58
CA PRO A 221 -8.97 9.06 7.36
C PRO A 221 -9.25 8.81 5.88
N ASP A 222 -9.49 7.55 5.52
CA ASP A 222 -9.62 7.08 4.15
C ASP A 222 -11.02 7.33 3.56
N PHE A 223 -11.37 8.60 3.37
CA PHE A 223 -12.60 9.06 2.71
C PHE A 223 -12.44 10.49 2.18
N ALA A 224 -13.31 10.92 1.27
CA ALA A 224 -13.12 12.13 0.48
C ALA A 224 -12.93 13.43 1.31
N SER A 225 -13.57 13.56 2.47
CA SER A 225 -13.40 14.71 3.37
C SER A 225 -12.41 14.44 4.51
N GLY A 226 -11.69 13.31 4.48
CA GLY A 226 -10.73 12.88 5.51
C GLY A 226 -9.61 13.87 5.77
N ILE A 227 -9.23 14.65 4.75
CA ILE A 227 -8.23 15.72 4.89
C ILE A 227 -8.48 16.67 6.05
N ALA A 228 -9.75 16.99 6.36
CA ALA A 228 -10.10 17.88 7.46
C ALA A 228 -9.69 17.32 8.84
N TYR A 229 -9.57 16.02 8.95
CA TYR A 229 -9.25 15.28 10.18
C TYR A 229 -7.78 14.81 10.19
N GLY A 230 -7.11 14.83 9.04
CA GLY A 230 -5.74 14.35 8.85
C GLY A 230 -4.66 15.38 9.16
N ILE A 231 -3.42 15.01 8.82
CA ILE A 231 -2.22 15.81 9.07
C ILE A 231 -1.99 16.92 8.03
N ARG A 232 -2.53 16.76 6.80
CA ARG A 232 -2.23 17.67 5.67
C ARG A 232 -2.50 19.14 5.99
N PRO A 233 -3.58 19.53 6.72
CA PRO A 233 -3.82 20.93 7.08
C PRO A 233 -2.75 21.54 8.00
N LEU A 234 -1.95 20.73 8.72
CA LEU A 234 -0.83 21.22 9.53
C LEU A 234 0.27 21.86 8.68
N PHE A 235 0.33 21.48 7.40
CA PHE A 235 1.34 21.92 6.44
C PHE A 235 0.84 22.99 5.46
N PHE A 236 -0.40 23.44 5.62
CA PHE A 236 -0.94 24.47 4.75
C PHE A 236 -0.27 25.84 5.00
N ASN A 237 -0.02 26.53 3.91
CA ASN A 237 0.46 27.89 3.98
C ASN A 237 -0.61 28.82 4.59
N LYS A 238 -0.19 29.95 5.15
CA LYS A 238 -1.13 30.93 5.72
C LYS A 238 -2.17 31.34 4.68
N GLY A 239 -3.44 31.09 5.01
CA GLY A 239 -4.59 31.38 4.15
C GLY A 239 -4.93 30.29 3.12
N GLN A 240 -4.16 29.20 3.06
CA GLN A 240 -4.50 28.03 2.26
C GLN A 240 -5.60 27.25 2.95
N SER A 241 -6.64 26.87 2.22
CA SER A 241 -7.77 26.07 2.73
C SER A 241 -7.96 24.75 1.95
N LEU A 242 -7.34 24.63 0.78
CA LEU A 242 -7.38 23.46 -0.08
C LEU A 242 -5.96 23.14 -0.58
N PRO A 243 -5.65 21.87 -0.89
CA PRO A 243 -4.39 21.48 -1.48
C PRO A 243 -4.16 22.18 -2.84
N ALA A 244 -2.92 22.54 -3.14
CA ALA A 244 -2.49 22.87 -4.50
C ALA A 244 -2.51 21.60 -5.37
N ALA A 245 -2.40 21.77 -6.69
CA ALA A 245 -2.54 20.66 -7.62
C ALA A 245 -1.44 19.59 -7.48
N ASP A 246 -0.27 19.97 -7.01
CA ASP A 246 0.89 19.13 -6.74
C ASP A 246 1.15 18.91 -5.23
N ASP A 247 0.25 19.37 -4.34
CA ASP A 247 0.29 18.99 -2.94
C ASP A 247 -0.05 17.50 -2.80
N TRP A 248 0.56 16.86 -1.82
CA TRP A 248 0.39 15.43 -1.57
C TRP A 248 -1.05 14.98 -1.36
N GLY A 249 -1.38 13.79 -1.92
CA GLY A 249 -2.63 13.07 -1.64
C GLY A 249 -2.56 12.31 -0.32
N ALA A 250 -3.62 11.57 0.00
CA ALA A 250 -3.68 10.74 1.20
C ALA A 250 -2.56 9.69 1.23
N ILE A 251 -2.23 9.04 0.09
CA ILE A 251 -1.12 8.08 0.01
C ILE A 251 0.21 8.76 0.36
N GLY A 252 0.43 9.99 -0.10
CA GLY A 252 1.61 10.78 0.27
C GLY A 252 1.67 11.07 1.77
N ALA A 253 0.53 11.42 2.38
CA ALA A 253 0.42 11.65 3.82
C ALA A 253 0.65 10.36 4.62
N TRP A 254 0.07 9.24 4.21
CA TRP A 254 0.28 7.92 4.83
C TRP A 254 1.75 7.48 4.74
N ALA A 255 2.41 7.70 3.60
CA ALA A 255 3.83 7.43 3.42
C ALA A 255 4.71 8.26 4.37
N TRP A 256 4.38 9.54 4.54
CA TRP A 256 5.03 10.41 5.52
C TRP A 256 4.83 9.90 6.95
N GLY A 257 3.61 9.47 7.31
CA GLY A 257 3.32 8.88 8.61
C GLY A 257 4.13 7.61 8.89
N MET A 258 4.35 6.75 7.89
CA MET A 258 5.25 5.61 8.02
C MET A 258 6.69 6.05 8.34
N SER A 259 7.19 7.12 7.73
CA SER A 259 8.50 7.67 8.05
C SER A 259 8.58 8.23 9.48
N ARG A 260 7.47 8.75 10.04
CA ARG A 260 7.40 9.15 11.46
C ARG A 260 7.53 7.95 12.41
N ALA A 261 6.90 6.81 12.05
CA ALA A 261 7.15 5.57 12.80
C ALA A 261 8.64 5.18 12.79
N VAL A 262 9.29 5.28 11.63
CA VAL A 262 10.73 4.99 11.52
C VAL A 262 11.58 5.90 12.43
N ASP A 263 11.20 7.17 12.63
CA ASP A 263 11.92 8.08 13.54
C ASP A 263 11.94 7.53 14.99
N TYR A 264 10.82 6.95 15.45
CA TYR A 264 10.80 6.26 16.73
C TYR A 264 11.61 4.96 16.68
N LEU A 265 11.39 4.12 15.66
CA LEU A 265 12.01 2.80 15.57
C LEU A 265 13.54 2.87 15.58
N VAL A 266 14.15 3.84 14.88
CA VAL A 266 15.62 4.00 14.88
C VAL A 266 16.17 4.53 16.22
N SER A 267 15.32 5.10 17.08
CA SER A 267 15.70 5.58 18.41
C SER A 267 15.59 4.51 19.50
N ASP A 268 14.85 3.42 19.23
CA ASP A 268 14.64 2.35 20.22
C ASP A 268 15.80 1.33 20.15
N PRO A 269 16.61 1.16 21.21
CA PRO A 269 17.78 0.28 21.21
C PRO A 269 17.41 -1.22 21.05
N ALA A 270 16.15 -1.58 21.18
CA ALA A 270 15.67 -2.94 20.94
C ALA A 270 15.46 -3.26 19.45
N ILE A 271 15.53 -2.25 18.57
CA ILE A 271 15.33 -2.36 17.14
C ILE A 271 16.66 -2.30 16.40
N ASP A 272 16.86 -3.17 15.41
CA ASP A 272 17.94 -3.03 14.45
C ASP A 272 17.56 -1.94 13.42
N ALA A 273 18.13 -0.75 13.61
CA ALA A 273 17.88 0.40 12.74
C ALA A 273 18.29 0.18 11.27
N HIS A 274 19.12 -0.85 10.99
CA HIS A 274 19.52 -1.22 9.64
C HIS A 274 18.63 -2.31 9.01
N ALA A 275 17.62 -2.78 9.74
CA ALA A 275 16.73 -3.86 9.32
C ALA A 275 15.24 -3.50 9.55
N ILE A 276 14.83 -2.29 9.13
CA ILE A 276 13.43 -1.86 9.14
C ILE A 276 12.81 -2.25 7.80
N ILE A 277 11.74 -3.04 7.86
CA ILE A 277 11.06 -3.62 6.70
C ILE A 277 9.72 -2.89 6.50
N ALA A 278 9.58 -2.13 5.40
CA ALA A 278 8.28 -1.59 5.00
C ALA A 278 7.39 -2.71 4.44
N ILE A 279 6.16 -2.79 4.90
CA ILE A 279 5.15 -3.70 4.37
C ILE A 279 3.82 -2.99 4.19
N GLY A 280 3.11 -3.33 3.12
CA GLY A 280 1.75 -2.84 2.91
C GLY A 280 0.94 -3.74 1.99
N HIS A 281 -0.36 -3.84 2.29
CA HIS A 281 -1.34 -4.54 1.48
C HIS A 281 -2.25 -3.52 0.78
N SER A 282 -2.61 -3.80 -0.48
CA SER A 282 -3.53 -2.98 -1.25
C SER A 282 -3.02 -1.51 -1.38
N ARG A 283 -3.85 -0.50 -1.06
CA ARG A 283 -3.46 0.92 -1.02
C ARG A 283 -2.26 1.20 -0.12
N PHE A 284 -2.07 0.41 0.93
CA PHE A 284 -0.88 0.54 1.78
C PHE A 284 0.36 -0.13 1.19
N GLY A 285 0.21 -1.03 0.21
CA GLY A 285 1.31 -1.47 -0.65
C GLY A 285 1.83 -0.32 -1.53
N LYS A 286 0.93 0.47 -2.14
CA LYS A 286 1.27 1.72 -2.84
C LYS A 286 2.01 2.68 -1.89
N THR A 287 1.48 2.80 -0.65
CA THR A 287 2.05 3.66 0.40
C THR A 287 3.45 3.20 0.83
N ALA A 288 3.66 1.89 1.04
CA ALA A 288 4.95 1.33 1.42
C ALA A 288 6.02 1.55 0.34
N LEU A 289 5.65 1.38 -0.92
CA LEU A 289 6.53 1.69 -2.07
C LEU A 289 6.90 3.16 -2.09
N TRP A 290 5.93 4.08 -1.95
CA TRP A 290 6.19 5.52 -1.98
C TRP A 290 6.97 6.00 -0.75
N ALA A 291 6.66 5.49 0.45
CA ALA A 291 7.44 5.76 1.65
C ALA A 291 8.90 5.36 1.48
N ALA A 292 9.15 4.14 1.00
CA ALA A 292 10.50 3.65 0.79
C ALA A 292 11.22 4.33 -0.38
N ALA A 293 10.51 4.81 -1.40
CA ALA A 293 11.11 5.62 -2.46
C ALA A 293 11.69 6.93 -1.90
N GLN A 294 11.06 7.53 -0.90
CA GLN A 294 11.48 8.79 -0.29
C GLN A 294 12.44 8.59 0.90
N ASP A 295 12.23 7.55 1.71
CA ASP A 295 12.97 7.30 2.95
C ASP A 295 13.87 6.06 2.82
N LEU A 296 15.17 6.29 2.77
CA LEU A 296 16.18 5.25 2.56
C LEU A 296 16.45 4.40 3.82
N ARG A 297 15.86 4.74 4.97
CA ARG A 297 15.98 3.95 6.21
C ARG A 297 15.17 2.64 6.15
N PHE A 298 14.18 2.55 5.29
CA PHE A 298 13.56 1.26 4.97
C PHE A 298 14.55 0.38 4.23
N ALA A 299 15.05 -0.65 4.90
CA ALA A 299 16.08 -1.53 4.37
C ALA A 299 15.53 -2.54 3.34
N ILE A 300 14.30 -3.00 3.54
CA ILE A 300 13.60 -3.98 2.69
C ILE A 300 12.16 -3.48 2.50
N VAL A 301 11.57 -3.80 1.35
CA VAL A 301 10.20 -3.37 1.01
C VAL A 301 9.37 -4.56 0.56
N ILE A 302 8.13 -4.64 1.05
CA ILE A 302 7.15 -5.65 0.68
C ILE A 302 5.88 -4.94 0.23
N SER A 303 5.53 -5.12 -1.03
CA SER A 303 4.30 -4.62 -1.66
C SER A 303 3.40 -5.81 -1.98
N ASN A 304 2.29 -5.94 -1.25
CA ASN A 304 1.31 -6.98 -1.47
C ASN A 304 0.08 -6.40 -2.17
N GLU A 305 -0.21 -6.91 -3.37
CA GLU A 305 -1.42 -6.61 -4.15
C GLU A 305 -1.69 -5.10 -4.26
N SER A 306 -0.64 -4.35 -4.62
CA SER A 306 -0.72 -2.89 -4.60
C SER A 306 -1.37 -2.27 -5.84
N GLY A 307 -1.45 -2.97 -6.96
CA GLY A 307 -2.19 -2.56 -8.14
C GLY A 307 -1.77 -1.24 -8.76
N GLN A 308 -2.73 -0.58 -9.40
CA GLN A 308 -2.56 0.69 -10.11
C GLN A 308 -2.08 1.83 -9.20
N GLY A 309 -1.08 2.58 -9.66
CA GLY A 309 -0.40 3.60 -8.82
C GLY A 309 0.47 3.00 -7.72
N GLY A 310 0.66 1.69 -7.75
CA GLY A 310 1.60 0.90 -6.95
C GLY A 310 2.54 0.11 -7.85
N ALA A 311 2.53 -1.22 -7.74
CA ALA A 311 3.43 -2.09 -8.49
C ALA A 311 2.93 -2.42 -9.91
N SER A 312 1.63 -2.28 -10.21
CA SER A 312 1.08 -2.58 -11.54
C SER A 312 1.42 -1.50 -12.57
N LEU A 313 1.40 -1.89 -13.85
CA LEU A 313 1.59 -0.99 -14.98
C LEU A 313 0.33 -0.19 -15.29
N SER A 314 0.46 1.13 -15.37
CA SER A 314 -0.62 2.06 -15.73
C SER A 314 -0.95 2.01 -17.22
N HIS A 315 0.07 1.82 -18.06
CA HIS A 315 -0.03 1.83 -19.52
C HIS A 315 -0.53 0.49 -20.08
N ARG A 316 -1.41 -0.21 -19.33
CA ARG A 316 -2.13 -1.39 -19.81
C ARG A 316 -3.57 -1.39 -19.30
N GLU A 317 -4.45 -2.09 -19.96
CA GLU A 317 -5.82 -2.26 -19.49
C GLU A 317 -5.84 -3.15 -18.23
N ALA A 318 -6.45 -2.64 -17.16
CA ALA A 318 -6.67 -3.35 -15.91
C ALA A 318 -8.02 -2.95 -15.29
N ALA A 319 -8.55 -3.79 -14.41
CA ALA A 319 -9.81 -3.51 -13.71
C ALA A 319 -9.72 -2.25 -12.85
N GLU A 320 -8.59 -2.03 -12.16
CA GLU A 320 -8.29 -0.79 -11.46
C GLU A 320 -7.48 0.13 -12.39
N SER A 321 -8.15 1.02 -13.11
CA SER A 321 -7.50 2.02 -13.98
C SER A 321 -7.32 3.36 -13.27
N ILE A 322 -6.54 4.28 -13.87
CA ILE A 322 -6.43 5.68 -13.40
C ILE A 322 -7.81 6.33 -13.31
N ALA A 323 -8.67 6.09 -14.30
CA ALA A 323 -10.03 6.62 -14.30
C ALA A 323 -10.87 6.07 -13.13
N HIS A 324 -10.74 4.76 -12.85
CA HIS A 324 -11.40 4.13 -11.70
C HIS A 324 -10.94 4.78 -10.38
N LEU A 325 -9.63 4.90 -10.17
CA LEU A 325 -9.06 5.49 -8.95
C LEU A 325 -9.48 6.94 -8.77
N ASN A 326 -9.44 7.75 -9.80
CA ASN A 326 -9.82 9.16 -9.73
C ASN A 326 -11.31 9.38 -9.46
N ILE A 327 -12.18 8.43 -9.82
CA ILE A 327 -13.61 8.46 -9.52
C ILE A 327 -13.91 7.92 -8.13
N ALA A 328 -13.35 6.76 -7.78
CA ALA A 328 -13.66 6.07 -6.52
C ALA A 328 -12.90 6.67 -5.33
N PHE A 329 -11.66 7.11 -5.54
CA PHE A 329 -10.74 7.58 -4.50
C PHE A 329 -10.04 8.90 -4.91
N PRO A 330 -10.77 9.98 -5.20
CA PRO A 330 -10.20 11.22 -5.76
C PRO A 330 -9.20 11.93 -4.83
N TYR A 331 -9.06 11.49 -3.60
CA TYR A 331 -8.20 12.06 -2.57
C TYR A 331 -6.89 11.27 -2.33
N TRP A 332 -6.75 10.07 -2.93
CA TRP A 332 -5.56 9.24 -2.71
C TRP A 332 -4.30 9.84 -3.31
N PHE A 333 -4.42 10.39 -4.50
CA PHE A 333 -3.31 10.99 -5.26
C PHE A 333 -3.40 12.52 -5.27
N CYS A 334 -2.39 13.20 -5.79
CA CYS A 334 -2.44 14.64 -5.99
C CYS A 334 -3.46 15.03 -7.07
N ALA A 335 -3.92 16.29 -7.08
CA ALA A 335 -4.91 16.71 -8.06
C ALA A 335 -4.39 16.69 -9.51
N ASN A 336 -3.06 16.78 -9.72
CA ASN A 336 -2.46 16.61 -11.04
C ASN A 336 -2.71 15.23 -11.64
N TYR A 337 -2.84 14.18 -10.82
CA TYR A 337 -3.10 12.82 -11.31
C TYR A 337 -4.43 12.69 -12.05
N HIS A 338 -5.42 13.54 -11.71
CA HIS A 338 -6.72 13.55 -12.38
C HIS A 338 -6.64 13.92 -13.87
N ARG A 339 -5.56 14.60 -14.30
CA ARG A 339 -5.34 14.96 -15.71
C ARG A 339 -5.18 13.74 -16.62
N PHE A 340 -4.75 12.63 -16.05
CA PHE A 340 -4.48 11.39 -16.78
C PHE A 340 -5.71 10.47 -16.90
N THR A 341 -6.88 10.90 -16.41
CA THR A 341 -8.15 10.19 -16.65
C THR A 341 -8.46 10.12 -18.14
N GLY A 342 -8.43 8.90 -18.71
CA GLY A 342 -8.62 8.66 -20.14
C GLY A 342 -7.47 9.15 -21.04
N ARG A 343 -6.31 9.48 -20.44
CA ARG A 343 -5.09 9.91 -21.13
C ARG A 343 -3.86 9.31 -20.46
N THR A 344 -3.93 8.03 -20.16
CA THR A 344 -2.88 7.30 -19.43
C THR A 344 -1.53 7.37 -20.14
N GLU A 345 -1.55 7.42 -21.49
CA GLU A 345 -0.38 7.55 -22.34
C GLU A 345 0.41 8.85 -22.14
N GLU A 346 -0.20 9.87 -21.55
CA GLU A 346 0.47 11.14 -21.22
C GLU A 346 1.17 11.09 -19.83
N LEU A 347 0.94 10.06 -19.01
CA LEU A 347 1.57 9.94 -17.71
C LEU A 347 3.07 9.64 -17.89
N PRO A 348 3.98 10.48 -17.36
CA PRO A 348 5.42 10.33 -17.59
C PRO A 348 6.07 9.20 -16.81
N VAL A 349 5.33 8.58 -15.90
CA VAL A 349 5.81 7.50 -15.01
C VAL A 349 4.88 6.29 -15.04
N ASP A 350 5.39 5.16 -14.54
CA ASP A 350 4.61 3.93 -14.42
C ASP A 350 5.13 3.08 -13.24
N GLY A 351 4.40 2.03 -12.86
CA GLY A 351 4.69 1.20 -11.70
C GLY A 351 6.14 0.69 -11.66
N HIS A 352 6.69 0.23 -12.78
CA HIS A 352 8.08 -0.25 -12.85
C HIS A 352 9.11 0.83 -12.51
N LEU A 353 8.82 2.11 -12.75
CA LEU A 353 9.69 3.23 -12.36
C LEU A 353 9.63 3.47 -10.84
N LEU A 354 8.46 3.24 -10.22
CA LEU A 354 8.33 3.27 -8.76
C LEU A 354 9.14 2.13 -8.12
N LEU A 355 9.05 0.91 -8.68
CA LEU A 355 9.86 -0.22 -8.23
C LEU A 355 11.36 0.03 -8.42
N ALA A 356 11.76 0.70 -9.51
CA ALA A 356 13.15 1.08 -9.77
C ALA A 356 13.72 2.05 -8.71
N LEU A 357 12.89 2.91 -8.10
CA LEU A 357 13.29 3.80 -7.01
C LEU A 357 13.68 3.06 -5.72
N ILE A 358 13.28 1.80 -5.57
CA ILE A 358 13.64 0.97 -4.41
C ILE A 358 15.07 0.41 -4.56
N ALA A 359 15.53 0.19 -5.79
CA ALA A 359 16.87 -0.35 -6.04
C ALA A 359 17.98 0.48 -5.34
N PRO A 360 19.03 -0.17 -4.79
CA PRO A 360 19.34 -1.61 -4.82
C PRO A 360 18.76 -2.41 -3.65
N ARG A 361 17.86 -1.83 -2.83
CA ARG A 361 17.29 -2.49 -1.65
C ARG A 361 16.40 -3.66 -2.06
N PRO A 362 16.32 -4.71 -1.25
CA PRO A 362 15.44 -5.84 -1.52
C PRO A 362 13.97 -5.39 -1.59
N LEU A 363 13.27 -5.88 -2.62
CA LEU A 363 11.86 -5.60 -2.87
C LEU A 363 11.13 -6.90 -3.21
N PHE A 364 10.06 -7.18 -2.48
CA PHE A 364 9.14 -8.27 -2.77
C PHE A 364 7.81 -7.69 -3.28
N VAL A 365 7.45 -8.04 -4.51
CA VAL A 365 6.13 -7.76 -5.10
C VAL A 365 5.33 -9.05 -5.05
N ALA A 366 4.23 -9.03 -4.30
CA ALA A 366 3.36 -10.18 -4.09
C ALA A 366 1.96 -9.89 -4.62
N SER A 367 1.39 -10.85 -5.33
CA SER A 367 0.07 -10.75 -5.98
C SER A 367 -0.79 -11.97 -5.67
N ALA A 368 -2.10 -11.85 -5.92
CA ALA A 368 -3.03 -12.98 -5.94
C ALA A 368 -3.65 -13.13 -7.34
N TYR A 369 -3.71 -14.39 -7.80
CA TYR A 369 -4.10 -14.69 -9.19
C TYR A 369 -5.54 -14.29 -9.53
N ASP A 370 -6.45 -14.43 -8.56
CA ASP A 370 -7.87 -14.13 -8.73
C ASP A 370 -8.23 -12.69 -8.31
N ASP A 371 -7.22 -11.80 -8.15
CA ASP A 371 -7.40 -10.38 -7.85
C ASP A 371 -7.23 -9.51 -9.10
N PRO A 372 -8.31 -9.23 -9.85
CA PRO A 372 -8.22 -8.42 -11.07
C PRO A 372 -7.90 -6.94 -10.78
N PHE A 373 -8.12 -6.46 -9.55
CA PHE A 373 -7.87 -5.06 -9.19
C PHE A 373 -6.38 -4.77 -8.96
N SER A 374 -5.61 -5.74 -8.47
CA SER A 374 -4.16 -5.57 -8.36
C SER A 374 -3.43 -5.79 -9.69
N ASP A 375 -4.09 -6.35 -10.70
CA ASP A 375 -3.47 -6.69 -12.00
C ASP A 375 -2.18 -7.49 -11.80
N PRO A 376 -2.27 -8.75 -11.35
CA PRO A 376 -1.10 -9.53 -10.96
C PRO A 376 -0.10 -9.74 -12.10
N GLU A 377 -0.57 -9.85 -13.35
CA GLU A 377 0.33 -9.91 -14.51
C GLU A 377 1.03 -8.56 -14.77
N GLY A 378 0.32 -7.45 -14.58
CA GLY A 378 0.90 -6.09 -14.66
C GLY A 378 1.95 -5.85 -13.59
N GLU A 379 1.73 -6.32 -12.35
CA GLU A 379 2.75 -6.29 -11.30
C GLU A 379 3.99 -7.14 -11.65
N PHE A 380 3.80 -8.32 -12.27
CA PHE A 380 4.91 -9.15 -12.78
C PHE A 380 5.71 -8.43 -13.86
N LEU A 381 5.04 -7.89 -14.87
CA LEU A 381 5.68 -7.17 -15.98
C LEU A 381 6.43 -5.93 -15.48
N SER A 382 5.86 -5.22 -14.54
CA SER A 382 6.48 -4.09 -13.84
C SER A 382 7.77 -4.50 -13.12
N ALA A 383 7.74 -5.57 -12.32
CA ALA A 383 8.92 -6.10 -11.65
C ALA A 383 10.00 -6.56 -12.67
N LYS A 384 9.57 -7.17 -13.78
CA LYS A 384 10.48 -7.58 -14.86
C LYS A 384 11.16 -6.37 -15.52
N ALA A 385 10.44 -5.29 -15.79
CA ALA A 385 10.99 -4.05 -16.36
C ALA A 385 11.95 -3.35 -15.39
N ALA A 386 11.59 -3.22 -14.10
CA ALA A 386 12.43 -2.63 -13.06
C ALA A 386 13.75 -3.40 -12.84
N SER A 387 13.81 -4.68 -13.22
CA SER A 387 14.99 -5.53 -13.04
C SER A 387 16.23 -5.02 -13.78
N SER A 388 16.07 -4.19 -14.82
CA SER A 388 17.18 -3.52 -15.50
C SER A 388 17.98 -2.63 -14.56
N VAL A 389 17.28 -1.88 -13.67
CA VAL A 389 17.92 -1.02 -12.67
C VAL A 389 18.61 -1.87 -11.59
N TYR A 390 17.99 -2.94 -11.11
CA TYR A 390 18.64 -3.85 -10.15
C TYR A 390 19.94 -4.40 -10.71
N ARG A 391 19.97 -4.84 -11.98
CA ARG A 391 21.19 -5.30 -12.65
C ARG A 391 22.25 -4.20 -12.74
N LEU A 392 21.85 -2.95 -12.99
CA LEU A 392 22.78 -1.80 -13.00
C LEU A 392 23.51 -1.63 -11.66
N PHE A 393 22.86 -1.97 -10.55
CA PHE A 393 23.44 -1.98 -9.20
C PHE A 393 24.16 -3.28 -8.85
N GLY A 394 24.31 -4.23 -9.79
CA GLY A 394 24.90 -5.55 -9.54
C GLY A 394 24.03 -6.44 -8.66
N LYS A 395 22.70 -6.21 -8.64
CA LYS A 395 21.73 -7.00 -7.88
C LYS A 395 20.89 -7.89 -8.79
N ASN A 396 20.37 -8.98 -8.22
CA ASN A 396 19.52 -9.90 -8.96
C ASN A 396 18.06 -9.43 -8.96
N GLY A 397 17.58 -8.96 -10.12
CA GLY A 397 16.16 -8.83 -10.41
C GLY A 397 15.55 -10.13 -10.92
N LEU A 398 14.39 -10.05 -11.57
CA LEU A 398 13.81 -11.20 -12.27
C LEU A 398 14.73 -11.61 -13.43
N PRO A 399 14.89 -12.93 -13.69
CA PRO A 399 15.58 -13.42 -14.88
C PRO A 399 14.94 -12.93 -16.18
N ALA A 400 15.70 -12.86 -17.26
CA ALA A 400 15.16 -12.43 -18.56
C ALA A 400 14.08 -13.38 -19.09
N ASP A 401 14.24 -14.67 -18.79
CA ASP A 401 13.32 -15.76 -19.12
C ASP A 401 12.27 -16.04 -18.02
N ALA A 402 12.15 -15.17 -17.00
CA ALA A 402 11.12 -15.27 -15.99
C ALA A 402 9.73 -15.29 -16.62
N ASN A 403 8.87 -16.16 -16.13
CA ASN A 403 7.50 -16.34 -16.58
C ASN A 403 6.52 -16.04 -15.45
N TYR A 404 5.37 -15.48 -15.83
CA TYR A 404 4.23 -15.33 -14.93
C TYR A 404 3.63 -16.72 -14.67
N GLU A 405 3.85 -17.25 -13.46
CA GLU A 405 3.42 -18.60 -13.09
C GLU A 405 3.00 -18.62 -11.62
N VAL A 406 1.79 -19.14 -11.37
CA VAL A 406 1.21 -19.22 -10.02
C VAL A 406 2.03 -20.16 -9.12
N ASN A 407 2.28 -19.74 -7.87
CA ASN A 407 3.07 -20.45 -6.86
C ASN A 407 4.55 -20.59 -7.18
N LYS A 408 5.07 -19.87 -8.17
CA LYS A 408 6.49 -19.88 -8.49
C LYS A 408 7.12 -18.52 -8.21
N PRO A 409 8.04 -18.40 -7.24
CA PRO A 409 8.78 -17.18 -7.01
C PRO A 409 9.80 -16.94 -8.11
N GLU A 410 9.88 -15.70 -8.61
CA GLU A 410 10.88 -15.27 -9.59
C GLU A 410 11.75 -14.16 -9.01
N GLY A 411 13.07 -14.24 -9.23
CA GLY A 411 14.03 -13.25 -8.75
C GLY A 411 14.51 -13.47 -7.31
N LYS A 412 15.48 -12.65 -6.88
CA LYS A 412 16.11 -12.73 -5.55
C LYS A 412 16.01 -11.41 -4.79
N THR A 413 16.80 -10.39 -5.18
CA THR A 413 16.80 -9.07 -4.53
C THR A 413 15.53 -8.28 -4.90
N LEU A 414 15.14 -8.27 -6.18
CA LEU A 414 13.79 -7.98 -6.60
C LEU A 414 13.10 -9.32 -6.85
N ARG A 415 12.04 -9.60 -6.09
CA ARG A 415 11.28 -10.85 -6.17
C ARG A 415 9.84 -10.57 -6.52
N TYR A 416 9.29 -11.39 -7.40
CA TYR A 416 7.86 -11.46 -7.69
C TYR A 416 7.31 -12.82 -7.28
N PHE A 417 6.09 -12.82 -6.76
CA PHE A 417 5.35 -14.05 -6.44
C PHE A 417 3.85 -13.81 -6.59
N VAL A 418 3.14 -14.74 -7.21
CA VAL A 418 1.68 -14.77 -7.28
C VAL A 418 1.13 -16.06 -6.67
N ARG A 419 0.25 -15.91 -5.69
CA ARG A 419 -0.47 -17.05 -5.09
C ARG A 419 -1.84 -17.26 -5.76
N PRO A 420 -2.50 -18.42 -5.59
CA PRO A 420 -3.92 -18.59 -5.86
C PRO A 420 -4.76 -17.72 -4.90
N GLY A 421 -6.02 -17.47 -5.26
CA GLY A 421 -7.01 -16.77 -4.42
C GLY A 421 -7.11 -15.28 -4.74
N GLY A 422 -8.00 -14.61 -4.03
CA GLY A 422 -8.36 -13.20 -4.22
C GLY A 422 -7.57 -12.23 -3.34
N HIS A 423 -8.03 -10.98 -3.35
CA HIS A 423 -7.43 -9.83 -2.67
C HIS A 423 -7.39 -10.00 -1.15
N ASP A 424 -6.21 -10.29 -0.58
CA ASP A 424 -6.00 -10.52 0.85
C ASP A 424 -4.50 -10.55 1.18
N ILE A 425 -4.15 -10.56 2.47
CA ILE A 425 -2.83 -10.92 2.97
C ILE A 425 -2.98 -12.05 3.98
N GLN A 426 -2.34 -13.17 3.74
CA GLN A 426 -2.55 -14.42 4.45
C GLN A 426 -1.29 -14.84 5.22
N LEU A 427 -1.43 -15.76 6.17
CA LEU A 427 -0.29 -16.33 6.90
C LEU A 427 0.76 -16.92 5.95
N SER A 428 0.35 -17.57 4.86
CA SER A 428 1.28 -18.10 3.86
C SER A 428 2.10 -17.02 3.15
N ASP A 429 1.57 -15.80 3.03
CA ASP A 429 2.30 -14.66 2.46
C ASP A 429 3.35 -14.18 3.47
N TRP A 430 2.98 -14.04 4.74
CA TRP A 430 3.91 -13.67 5.81
C TRP A 430 5.08 -14.66 5.95
N GLN A 431 4.83 -15.97 5.82
CA GLN A 431 5.89 -16.98 5.81
C GLN A 431 6.89 -16.75 4.69
N ARG A 432 6.42 -16.36 3.49
CA ARG A 432 7.29 -16.00 2.36
C ARG A 432 8.02 -14.68 2.58
N TYR A 433 7.37 -13.71 3.20
CA TYR A 433 8.01 -12.42 3.50
C TYR A 433 9.13 -12.60 4.54
N ILE A 434 8.91 -13.36 5.58
CA ILE A 434 9.93 -13.70 6.58
C ILE A 434 11.10 -14.42 5.92
N GLN A 435 10.83 -15.44 5.09
CA GLN A 435 11.86 -16.12 4.33
C GLN A 435 12.65 -15.16 3.43
N PHE A 436 11.96 -14.28 2.69
CA PHE A 436 12.62 -13.30 1.82
C PHE A 436 13.51 -12.33 2.61
N VAL A 437 13.03 -11.86 3.76
CA VAL A 437 13.82 -10.99 4.64
C VAL A 437 15.03 -11.74 5.18
N ASP A 438 14.89 -13.00 5.60
CA ASP A 438 15.99 -13.85 6.04
C ASP A 438 17.07 -14.01 4.98
N GLU A 439 16.68 -14.15 3.70
CA GLU A 439 17.61 -14.30 2.58
C GLU A 439 18.32 -12.99 2.18
N ASN A 440 17.76 -11.82 2.52
CA ASN A 440 18.19 -10.52 1.98
C ASN A 440 18.63 -9.50 3.03
N ARG A 441 18.42 -9.75 4.34
CA ARG A 441 18.79 -8.77 5.38
C ARG A 441 20.31 -8.60 5.50
N PRO A 442 20.79 -7.36 5.79
CA PRO A 442 22.20 -7.11 6.05
C PRO A 442 22.72 -7.93 7.26
N GLY A 443 23.96 -8.40 7.20
CA GLY A 443 24.67 -8.97 8.34
C GLY A 443 24.47 -10.48 8.58
N ARG A 444 23.72 -11.18 7.77
CA ARG A 444 23.74 -12.64 7.74
C ARG A 444 24.85 -13.06 6.77
N SER A 445 26.04 -13.45 7.30
CA SER A 445 27.04 -14.21 6.52
C SER A 445 26.48 -15.59 6.28
N ASP A 446 26.45 -16.02 5.02
CA ASP A 446 26.19 -17.40 4.60
C ASP A 446 27.11 -18.41 5.33
#